data_7fb72cd1b2cc95ccb59137cd95691149
#
_entry.id   7fb72cd1b2cc95ccb59137cd95691149
#
_cell.length_a   1.000
_cell.length_b   1.000
_cell.length_c   1.000
_cell.angle_alpha   90.00
_cell.angle_beta   90.00
_cell.angle_gamma   90.00
#
_symmetry.space_group_name_H-M   'P 1'
#
loop_
_entity.id
_entity.type
_entity.pdbx_description
1 polymer ?
#
loop_
_entity_poly.entity_id
_entity_poly.type
_entity_poly.pdbx_seq_one_letter_code
_entity_poly.pdbx_strand_id
1 'polypeptide(L)'
;NESKETIEKEDFVKRNSAIYEGIEAKNINIKIIDYEEESLTVKYNTAFDTVAGKVDFKNEVAFLEQDDQYKMVWSNSVIYPGLTEDDKVRVSVIQAQRGQILDRNGRMLAGKGVASSVGIIPGKLENRKKSIVRIAKLLGIKPEDIEKELTAKWVKEDSFVPIKKIAKVKELDLLALDPDETIVEEQKRQEKLLKISGVMISDVEVREYPLKDEAAHLVGYVQNVTAEDLEKHAGEGYTNASVIGKTGLEGVYEKELKGENGCKIYIADSEGKEKEQLAYKIVKDGKDIKLTIDADLQAQLYKNFKSDKSCSIAMNPFTGEVLAMVSTPSYDTNAFIMGMSKKQWDRLNKDKKQPLYNRFRQVWCPGSTFKPVIAAIGLQSEAFTGTDNFGNEGHSWQKDKTWGTYHVTTLHTYSPVILKNALIYSDNIYFAKAALKIGTEEMERSLSMLGFHSSIPFEIMMAESKFSNNKHIQSEVGLADTGYGQGQVLVNPLHLACIYTSFCNDGNVLKPYLLYKENAKAEQWISEAFSKSVSQEVLEGIKSVVNDSHGTGYAIHRKDMILAGKTGTAEIKESQSDTTGTELGWFAVMTPDKKNKKPILIVSMVEDVKGIGGSGYVVKKDKAVLDKWFGKN
;
A
#
# COMPACT_ATOMS: atom_id res chain seq x y z
N ASN A 1 26.27 -59.16 -4.42
CA ASN A 1 27.60 -59.24 -3.77
C ASN A 1 28.58 -58.25 -4.36
N GLU A 2 28.65 -58.07 -5.66
CA GLU A 2 29.48 -57.02 -6.27
C GLU A 2 29.08 -55.63 -5.78
N SER A 3 27.79 -55.40 -5.50
CA SER A 3 27.33 -54.11 -4.97
C SER A 3 27.77 -53.81 -3.54
N LYS A 4 27.99 -54.87 -2.71
CA LYS A 4 28.50 -54.67 -1.34
C LYS A 4 29.99 -54.32 -1.30
N GLU A 5 30.72 -54.69 -2.32
CA GLU A 5 32.16 -54.37 -2.45
C GLU A 5 32.39 -52.95 -3.02
N THR A 6 31.32 -52.37 -3.65
CA THR A 6 31.41 -51.07 -4.37
C THR A 6 30.78 -49.90 -3.62
N ILE A 7 29.84 -50.11 -2.68
CA ILE A 7 29.19 -49.00 -1.93
C ILE A 7 28.85 -49.46 -0.49
N GLU A 8 29.27 -48.67 0.49
CA GLU A 8 28.85 -48.86 1.87
C GLU A 8 27.40 -48.45 2.09
N LYS A 9 26.70 -49.12 3.03
CA LYS A 9 25.30 -48.85 3.32
C LYS A 9 25.03 -47.37 3.65
N GLU A 10 25.90 -46.76 4.38
CA GLU A 10 25.77 -45.37 4.79
C GLU A 10 25.87 -44.42 3.58
N ASP A 11 26.78 -44.66 2.64
CA ASP A 11 26.96 -43.88 1.44
C ASP A 11 25.76 -44.05 0.47
N PHE A 12 25.26 -45.29 0.34
CA PHE A 12 24.04 -45.56 -0.41
C PHE A 12 22.84 -44.77 0.12
N VAL A 13 22.57 -44.85 1.43
CA VAL A 13 21.46 -44.10 2.06
C VAL A 13 21.66 -42.61 1.90
N LYS A 14 22.83 -42.09 2.21
CA LYS A 14 23.17 -40.67 2.10
C LYS A 14 22.98 -40.14 0.69
N ARG A 15 23.44 -40.86 -0.33
CA ARG A 15 23.29 -40.45 -1.72
C ARG A 15 21.83 -40.43 -2.19
N ASN A 16 21.07 -41.48 -1.91
CA ASN A 16 19.67 -41.56 -2.26
C ASN A 16 18.84 -40.47 -1.52
N SER A 17 19.02 -40.34 -0.20
CA SER A 17 18.34 -39.29 0.57
C SER A 17 18.69 -37.90 0.04
N ALA A 18 19.98 -37.62 -0.22
CA ALA A 18 20.38 -36.31 -0.74
C ALA A 18 19.75 -35.96 -2.09
N ILE A 19 19.56 -36.96 -2.98
CA ILE A 19 18.90 -36.77 -4.27
C ILE A 19 17.40 -36.57 -4.09
N TYR A 20 16.70 -37.53 -3.46
CA TYR A 20 15.22 -37.50 -3.38
C TYR A 20 14.70 -36.40 -2.46
N GLU A 21 15.38 -36.10 -1.35
CA GLU A 21 15.07 -34.97 -0.49
C GLU A 21 15.38 -33.63 -1.17
N GLY A 22 16.52 -33.55 -1.87
CA GLY A 22 16.93 -32.34 -2.59
C GLY A 22 15.98 -31.90 -3.70
N ILE A 23 15.26 -32.85 -4.31
CA ILE A 23 14.25 -32.57 -5.33
C ILE A 23 12.82 -32.58 -4.75
N GLU A 24 12.67 -32.77 -3.43
CA GLU A 24 11.40 -32.91 -2.71
C GLU A 24 10.49 -34.00 -3.31
N ALA A 25 11.05 -35.17 -3.62
CA ALA A 25 10.31 -36.27 -4.22
C ALA A 25 9.17 -36.77 -3.32
N LYS A 26 7.97 -36.89 -3.90
CA LYS A 26 6.75 -37.36 -3.24
C LYS A 26 6.00 -38.33 -4.14
N ASN A 27 5.12 -39.15 -3.57
CA ASN A 27 4.23 -40.05 -4.31
C ASN A 27 5.03 -40.98 -5.24
N ILE A 28 6.14 -41.54 -4.74
CA ILE A 28 6.99 -42.43 -5.53
C ILE A 28 6.23 -43.72 -5.84
N ASN A 29 6.13 -44.04 -7.13
CA ASN A 29 5.47 -45.25 -7.65
C ASN A 29 6.42 -45.94 -8.60
N ILE A 30 6.67 -47.22 -8.35
CA ILE A 30 7.48 -48.09 -9.18
C ILE A 30 6.58 -49.21 -9.72
N LYS A 31 6.53 -49.35 -11.05
CA LYS A 31 5.74 -50.38 -11.74
C LYS A 31 6.64 -51.22 -12.60
N ILE A 32 6.68 -52.52 -12.31
CA ILE A 32 7.36 -53.51 -13.15
C ILE A 32 6.64 -53.57 -14.52
N ILE A 33 7.40 -53.45 -15.59
CA ILE A 33 6.93 -53.50 -16.98
C ILE A 33 7.14 -54.91 -17.56
N ASP A 34 8.34 -55.47 -17.34
CA ASP A 34 8.78 -56.73 -17.91
C ASP A 34 9.93 -57.32 -17.09
N TYR A 35 10.15 -58.62 -17.19
CA TYR A 35 11.36 -59.24 -16.66
C TYR A 35 11.86 -60.34 -17.59
N GLU A 36 13.15 -60.55 -17.65
CA GLU A 36 13.84 -61.50 -18.49
C GLU A 36 14.56 -62.54 -17.61
N GLU A 37 14.06 -63.79 -17.61
CA GLU A 37 14.57 -64.84 -16.72
C GLU A 37 16.02 -65.23 -17.00
N GLU A 38 16.43 -65.30 -18.32
CA GLU A 38 17.79 -65.68 -18.70
C GLU A 38 18.85 -64.69 -18.24
N SER A 39 18.57 -63.40 -18.32
CA SER A 39 19.49 -62.31 -17.92
C SER A 39 19.27 -61.84 -16.51
N LEU A 40 18.24 -62.33 -15.81
CA LEU A 40 17.78 -61.85 -14.50
C LEU A 40 17.62 -60.31 -14.46
N THR A 41 17.07 -59.75 -15.55
CA THR A 41 16.88 -58.29 -15.69
C THR A 41 15.42 -57.91 -15.54
N VAL A 42 15.14 -56.90 -14.72
CA VAL A 42 13.80 -56.32 -14.50
C VAL A 42 13.73 -54.96 -15.14
N LYS A 43 12.74 -54.76 -16.03
CA LYS A 43 12.39 -53.45 -16.59
C LYS A 43 11.24 -52.86 -15.79
N TYR A 44 11.41 -51.60 -15.35
CA TYR A 44 10.42 -50.94 -14.53
C TYR A 44 10.24 -49.49 -14.95
N ASN A 45 9.10 -48.91 -14.55
CA ASN A 45 8.82 -47.47 -14.67
C ASN A 45 8.80 -46.88 -13.28
N THR A 46 9.51 -45.77 -13.10
CA THR A 46 9.48 -44.97 -11.86
C THR A 46 8.82 -43.64 -12.17
N ALA A 47 7.82 -43.26 -11.36
CA ALA A 47 7.14 -41.98 -11.46
C ALA A 47 7.00 -41.37 -10.08
N PHE A 48 7.25 -40.09 -9.96
CA PHE A 48 7.09 -39.32 -8.71
C PHE A 48 6.94 -37.82 -8.98
N ASP A 49 6.38 -37.11 -8.00
CA ASP A 49 6.26 -35.66 -8.03
C ASP A 49 7.50 -35.00 -7.44
N THR A 50 7.88 -33.83 -7.98
CA THR A 50 9.03 -33.04 -7.53
C THR A 50 8.68 -31.56 -7.49
N VAL A 51 9.58 -30.70 -6.97
CA VAL A 51 9.47 -29.23 -7.03
C VAL A 51 9.34 -28.67 -8.46
N ALA A 52 9.85 -29.41 -9.46
CA ALA A 52 9.79 -29.03 -10.88
C ALA A 52 8.69 -29.75 -11.66
N GLY A 53 7.78 -30.45 -10.98
CA GLY A 53 6.71 -31.22 -11.59
C GLY A 53 6.96 -32.72 -11.53
N LYS A 54 6.21 -33.47 -12.35
CA LYS A 54 6.27 -34.92 -12.38
C LYS A 54 7.51 -35.39 -13.15
N VAL A 55 8.21 -36.36 -12.58
CA VAL A 55 9.28 -37.11 -13.23
C VAL A 55 8.77 -38.51 -13.49
N ASP A 56 8.99 -39.03 -14.69
CA ASP A 56 8.53 -40.35 -15.15
C ASP A 56 9.58 -40.91 -16.12
N PHE A 57 10.18 -42.02 -15.79
CA PHE A 57 11.19 -42.66 -16.62
C PHE A 57 11.15 -44.17 -16.53
N LYS A 58 11.56 -44.84 -17.62
CA LYS A 58 11.80 -46.27 -17.67
C LYS A 58 13.23 -46.58 -17.35
N ASN A 59 13.44 -47.64 -16.61
CA ASN A 59 14.78 -48.09 -16.23
C ASN A 59 14.84 -49.61 -16.21
N GLU A 60 16.04 -50.15 -16.11
CA GLU A 60 16.28 -51.60 -15.95
C GLU A 60 17.31 -51.85 -14.86
N VAL A 61 17.20 -52.98 -14.21
CA VAL A 61 18.13 -53.42 -13.18
C VAL A 61 18.37 -54.91 -13.26
N ALA A 62 19.64 -55.31 -13.19
CA ALA A 62 20.03 -56.72 -13.17
C ALA A 62 20.03 -57.27 -11.72
N PHE A 63 19.76 -58.53 -11.59
CA PHE A 63 19.86 -59.29 -10.33
C PHE A 63 20.86 -60.43 -10.49
N LEU A 64 21.46 -60.84 -9.39
CA LEU A 64 22.27 -62.04 -9.30
C LEU A 64 21.63 -62.99 -8.30
N GLU A 65 21.57 -64.28 -8.63
CA GLU A 65 21.13 -65.33 -7.70
C GLU A 65 22.32 -65.77 -6.84
N GLN A 66 22.16 -65.65 -5.52
CA GLN A 66 23.16 -66.02 -4.56
C GLN A 66 22.50 -66.52 -3.27
N ASP A 67 22.91 -67.72 -2.80
CA ASP A 67 22.37 -68.31 -1.58
C ASP A 67 20.81 -68.40 -1.55
N ASP A 68 20.23 -68.86 -2.65
CA ASP A 68 18.76 -68.95 -2.90
C ASP A 68 18.03 -67.58 -2.77
N GLN A 69 18.74 -66.48 -2.95
CA GLN A 69 18.18 -65.11 -2.94
C GLN A 69 18.60 -64.34 -4.17
N TYR A 70 17.69 -63.49 -4.69
CA TYR A 70 18.00 -62.55 -5.73
C TYR A 70 18.53 -61.25 -5.11
N LYS A 71 19.76 -60.85 -5.49
CA LYS A 71 20.40 -59.61 -5.03
C LYS A 71 20.53 -58.64 -6.22
N MET A 72 20.06 -57.42 -6.02
CA MET A 72 20.15 -56.36 -7.01
C MET A 72 21.60 -55.97 -7.29
N VAL A 73 21.97 -55.86 -8.55
CA VAL A 73 23.25 -55.25 -8.97
C VAL A 73 23.11 -53.77 -8.94
N TRP A 74 23.73 -53.16 -7.92
CA TRP A 74 23.64 -51.71 -7.73
C TRP A 74 24.54 -50.95 -8.67
N SER A 75 23.98 -49.90 -9.30
CA SER A 75 24.72 -48.80 -9.92
C SER A 75 23.94 -47.50 -9.74
N ASN A 76 24.58 -46.35 -9.91
CA ASN A 76 23.90 -45.05 -9.81
C ASN A 76 22.80 -44.89 -10.87
N SER A 77 22.90 -45.60 -11.99
CA SER A 77 21.86 -45.59 -13.03
C SER A 77 20.52 -46.17 -12.55
N VAL A 78 20.48 -46.91 -11.45
CA VAL A 78 19.21 -47.39 -10.81
C VAL A 78 18.43 -46.21 -10.23
N ILE A 79 19.08 -45.13 -9.80
CA ILE A 79 18.42 -43.89 -9.34
C ILE A 79 17.82 -43.15 -10.54
N TYR A 80 18.66 -42.90 -11.53
CA TYR A 80 18.28 -42.29 -12.82
C TYR A 80 19.06 -42.95 -13.96
N PRO A 81 18.44 -43.26 -15.11
CA PRO A 81 19.17 -43.71 -16.29
C PRO A 81 20.32 -42.75 -16.62
N GLY A 82 21.52 -43.29 -16.86
CA GLY A 82 22.68 -42.49 -17.21
C GLY A 82 23.36 -41.72 -16.07
N LEU A 83 22.89 -41.80 -14.83
CA LEU A 83 23.57 -41.23 -13.66
C LEU A 83 24.83 -42.04 -13.33
N THR A 84 25.98 -41.39 -13.27
CA THR A 84 27.26 -41.98 -12.88
C THR A 84 27.65 -41.62 -11.44
N GLU A 85 28.76 -42.19 -10.93
CA GLU A 85 29.24 -41.94 -9.58
C GLU A 85 29.58 -40.47 -9.33
N ASP A 86 30.23 -39.81 -10.29
CA ASP A 86 30.69 -38.43 -10.19
C ASP A 86 29.59 -37.41 -10.47
N ASP A 87 28.47 -37.85 -11.04
CA ASP A 87 27.37 -36.96 -11.40
C ASP A 87 26.58 -36.49 -10.15
N LYS A 88 25.98 -35.33 -10.26
CA LYS A 88 25.14 -34.73 -9.21
C LYS A 88 23.77 -34.33 -9.77
N VAL A 89 22.72 -34.69 -9.07
CA VAL A 89 21.38 -34.12 -9.36
C VAL A 89 21.33 -32.71 -8.76
N ARG A 90 20.99 -31.73 -9.58
CA ARG A 90 20.95 -30.32 -9.24
C ARG A 90 19.53 -29.77 -9.41
N VAL A 91 19.19 -28.84 -8.53
CA VAL A 91 17.97 -28.03 -8.61
C VAL A 91 18.38 -26.59 -8.86
N SER A 92 17.86 -26.01 -9.92
CA SER A 92 18.05 -24.60 -10.26
C SER A 92 16.71 -23.88 -10.22
N VAL A 93 16.56 -22.88 -9.35
CA VAL A 93 15.36 -22.04 -9.29
C VAL A 93 15.51 -20.87 -10.25
N ILE A 94 14.50 -20.68 -11.10
CA ILE A 94 14.40 -19.55 -12.03
C ILE A 94 13.45 -18.55 -11.38
N GLN A 95 13.99 -17.43 -10.91
CA GLN A 95 13.19 -16.42 -10.21
C GLN A 95 12.21 -15.74 -11.14
N ALA A 96 10.93 -15.70 -10.75
CA ALA A 96 9.93 -14.88 -11.40
C ALA A 96 10.22 -13.40 -11.17
N GLN A 97 10.01 -12.58 -12.19
CA GLN A 97 10.05 -11.13 -12.03
C GLN A 97 8.76 -10.66 -11.37
N ARG A 98 8.90 -9.80 -10.35
CA ARG A 98 7.75 -9.18 -9.70
C ARG A 98 7.13 -8.15 -10.63
N GLY A 99 5.80 -8.20 -10.84
CA GLY A 99 5.04 -7.25 -11.64
C GLY A 99 5.20 -5.81 -11.15
N GLN A 100 4.98 -4.86 -12.02
CA GLN A 100 5.07 -3.43 -11.73
C GLN A 100 3.74 -2.90 -11.19
N ILE A 101 3.80 -1.79 -10.43
CA ILE A 101 2.63 -0.96 -10.12
C ILE A 101 2.79 0.33 -10.92
N LEU A 102 1.81 0.62 -11.77
CA LEU A 102 1.83 1.72 -12.72
C LEU A 102 0.69 2.71 -12.41
N ASP A 103 0.92 4.00 -12.68
CA ASP A 103 -0.11 5.01 -12.68
C ASP A 103 -1.03 4.89 -13.92
N ARG A 104 -2.07 5.73 -14.01
CA ARG A 104 -3.02 5.74 -15.14
C ARG A 104 -2.37 6.01 -16.50
N ASN A 105 -1.22 6.69 -16.51
CA ASN A 105 -0.46 7.05 -17.69
C ASN A 105 0.65 6.03 -18.04
N GLY A 106 0.75 4.92 -17.26
CA GLY A 106 1.76 3.89 -17.45
C GLY A 106 3.11 4.23 -16.81
N ARG A 107 3.21 5.26 -15.97
CA ARG A 107 4.44 5.60 -15.24
C ARG A 107 4.61 4.67 -14.03
N MET A 108 5.83 4.25 -13.78
CA MET A 108 6.18 3.35 -12.70
C MET A 108 6.01 4.02 -11.32
N LEU A 109 5.20 3.41 -10.47
CA LEU A 109 5.08 3.72 -9.04
C LEU A 109 5.89 2.75 -8.19
N ALA A 110 5.96 1.49 -8.61
CA ALA A 110 6.84 0.47 -8.07
C ALA A 110 7.25 -0.49 -9.18
N GLY A 111 8.53 -0.85 -9.26
CA GLY A 111 9.01 -1.74 -10.31
C GLY A 111 10.47 -2.11 -10.14
N LYS A 112 11.06 -2.58 -11.22
CA LYS A 112 12.46 -2.96 -11.28
C LYS A 112 13.34 -1.71 -11.32
N GLY A 113 14.29 -1.66 -10.40
CA GLY A 113 15.31 -0.62 -10.33
C GLY A 113 16.70 -1.21 -10.11
N VAL A 114 17.68 -0.34 -9.98
CA VAL A 114 19.08 -0.71 -9.77
C VAL A 114 19.63 0.05 -8.57
N ALA A 115 20.26 -0.68 -7.65
CA ALA A 115 21.03 -0.12 -6.54
C ALA A 115 22.50 -0.49 -6.68
N SER A 116 23.34 0.15 -5.90
CA SER A 116 24.77 -0.19 -5.74
C SER A 116 24.93 -1.12 -4.54
N SER A 117 25.47 -2.32 -4.76
CA SER A 117 25.87 -3.26 -3.70
C SER A 117 27.32 -3.03 -3.33
N VAL A 118 27.56 -2.52 -2.14
CA VAL A 118 28.91 -2.40 -1.57
C VAL A 118 29.28 -3.73 -0.96
N GLY A 119 30.36 -4.34 -1.45
CA GLY A 119 30.88 -5.59 -0.95
C GLY A 119 32.36 -5.54 -0.70
N ILE A 120 32.86 -6.58 -0.06
CA ILE A 120 34.26 -6.76 0.35
C ILE A 120 34.80 -8.05 -0.26
N ILE A 121 36.03 -8.02 -0.76
CA ILE A 121 36.82 -9.20 -1.14
C ILE A 121 37.83 -9.40 -0.01
N PRO A 122 37.67 -10.43 0.87
CA PRO A 122 38.45 -10.57 2.10
C PRO A 122 39.97 -10.59 1.90
N GLY A 123 40.44 -11.34 0.90
CA GLY A 123 41.86 -11.45 0.59
C GLY A 123 42.54 -10.19 0.05
N LYS A 124 41.75 -9.17 -0.32
CA LYS A 124 42.24 -7.87 -0.79
C LYS A 124 42.20 -6.78 0.28
N LEU A 125 41.72 -7.08 1.50
CA LEU A 125 41.69 -6.11 2.60
C LEU A 125 43.05 -5.86 3.19
N GLU A 126 43.62 -4.68 2.99
CA GLU A 126 44.77 -4.21 3.75
C GLU A 126 44.32 -3.81 5.17
N ASN A 127 45.04 -4.25 6.21
CA ASN A 127 44.74 -3.96 7.61
C ASN A 127 43.24 -4.16 7.93
N ARG A 128 42.77 -5.42 7.86
CA ARG A 128 41.38 -5.85 7.98
C ARG A 128 40.58 -5.06 9.04
N LYS A 129 41.09 -5.01 10.28
CA LYS A 129 40.43 -4.35 11.42
C LYS A 129 40.20 -2.86 11.17
N LYS A 130 41.18 -2.13 10.67
CA LYS A 130 41.10 -0.69 10.38
C LYS A 130 40.19 -0.41 9.20
N SER A 131 40.25 -1.23 8.15
CA SER A 131 39.39 -1.12 6.95
C SER A 131 37.93 -1.37 7.30
N ILE A 132 37.61 -2.40 8.09
CA ILE A 132 36.23 -2.69 8.52
C ILE A 132 35.65 -1.54 9.33
N VAL A 133 36.38 -0.97 10.29
CA VAL A 133 35.90 0.20 11.05
C VAL A 133 35.60 1.40 10.13
N ARG A 134 36.45 1.63 9.12
CA ARG A 134 36.28 2.72 8.16
C ARG A 134 35.08 2.48 7.24
N ILE A 135 34.90 1.26 6.73
CA ILE A 135 33.74 0.85 5.91
C ILE A 135 32.47 0.99 6.74
N ALA A 136 32.44 0.45 7.95
CA ALA A 136 31.29 0.52 8.84
C ALA A 136 30.83 1.95 9.10
N LYS A 137 31.78 2.87 9.34
CA LYS A 137 31.49 4.31 9.51
C LYS A 137 30.88 4.92 8.26
N LEU A 138 31.41 4.63 7.07
CA LEU A 138 30.89 5.15 5.79
C LEU A 138 29.52 4.59 5.45
N LEU A 139 29.24 3.33 5.80
CA LEU A 139 27.95 2.67 5.54
C LEU A 139 26.91 2.90 6.66
N GLY A 140 27.32 3.48 7.80
CA GLY A 140 26.43 3.70 8.94
C GLY A 140 25.92 2.39 9.58
N ILE A 141 26.78 1.36 9.63
CA ILE A 141 26.53 0.05 10.25
C ILE A 141 27.58 -0.25 11.31
N LYS A 142 27.43 -1.35 12.06
CA LYS A 142 28.41 -1.74 13.06
C LYS A 142 29.54 -2.57 12.43
N PRO A 143 30.79 -2.45 12.91
CA PRO A 143 31.89 -3.29 12.47
C PRO A 143 31.60 -4.80 12.64
N GLU A 144 30.90 -5.16 13.73
CA GLU A 144 30.52 -6.54 14.05
C GLU A 144 29.60 -7.15 12.99
N ASP A 145 28.71 -6.34 12.39
CA ASP A 145 27.83 -6.78 11.32
C ASP A 145 28.65 -7.19 10.08
N ILE A 146 29.70 -6.42 9.74
CA ILE A 146 30.62 -6.74 8.64
C ILE A 146 31.41 -8.01 8.95
N GLU A 147 31.97 -8.13 10.17
CA GLU A 147 32.73 -9.33 10.56
C GLU A 147 31.89 -10.60 10.49
N LYS A 148 30.61 -10.52 10.90
CA LYS A 148 29.67 -11.64 10.80
C LYS A 148 29.52 -12.13 9.37
N GLU A 149 29.33 -11.21 8.41
CA GLU A 149 29.20 -11.56 6.98
C GLU A 149 30.50 -12.18 6.43
N LEU A 150 31.66 -11.62 6.81
CA LEU A 150 32.96 -12.09 6.36
C LEU A 150 33.39 -13.44 6.97
N THR A 151 32.76 -13.90 8.04
CA THR A 151 33.02 -15.20 8.69
C THR A 151 32.03 -16.30 8.31
N ALA A 152 31.11 -16.03 7.39
CA ALA A 152 30.13 -17.02 6.92
C ALA A 152 30.84 -18.19 6.22
N LYS A 153 30.34 -19.42 6.41
CA LYS A 153 30.98 -20.68 5.94
C LYS A 153 31.30 -20.74 4.43
N TRP A 154 30.56 -19.98 3.62
CA TRP A 154 30.73 -19.95 2.17
C TRP A 154 31.81 -18.97 1.68
N VAL A 155 32.27 -18.07 2.57
CA VAL A 155 33.21 -16.99 2.23
C VAL A 155 34.62 -17.55 2.06
N LYS A 156 35.20 -17.23 0.91
CA LYS A 156 36.63 -17.50 0.58
C LYS A 156 37.34 -16.17 0.40
N GLU A 157 38.67 -16.19 0.30
CA GLU A 157 39.52 -15.01 0.14
C GLU A 157 39.21 -14.18 -1.10
N ASP A 158 38.74 -14.80 -2.17
CA ASP A 158 38.38 -14.19 -3.45
C ASP A 158 36.89 -13.89 -3.59
N SER A 159 36.06 -14.29 -2.61
CA SER A 159 34.63 -14.10 -2.66
C SER A 159 34.25 -12.62 -2.58
N PHE A 160 33.31 -12.18 -3.43
CA PHE A 160 32.61 -10.92 -3.21
C PHE A 160 31.55 -11.10 -2.12
N VAL A 161 31.77 -10.51 -0.97
CA VAL A 161 30.84 -10.55 0.18
C VAL A 161 30.01 -9.27 0.20
N PRO A 162 28.72 -9.29 -0.18
CA PRO A 162 27.87 -8.11 -0.16
C PRO A 162 27.61 -7.67 1.28
N ILE A 163 27.84 -6.40 1.58
CA ILE A 163 27.70 -5.84 2.94
C ILE A 163 26.45 -4.97 3.05
N LYS A 164 26.25 -4.05 2.09
CA LYS A 164 25.11 -3.16 2.13
C LYS A 164 24.73 -2.66 0.73
N LYS A 165 23.43 -2.55 0.48
CA LYS A 165 22.88 -1.84 -0.68
C LYS A 165 22.81 -0.34 -0.38
N ILE A 166 23.13 0.48 -1.35
CA ILE A 166 23.05 1.95 -1.31
C ILE A 166 22.45 2.47 -2.60
N ALA A 167 21.96 3.71 -2.60
CA ALA A 167 21.38 4.31 -3.79
C ALA A 167 22.39 4.31 -4.95
N LYS A 168 21.95 3.94 -6.16
CA LYS A 168 22.74 4.09 -7.38
C LYS A 168 22.83 5.56 -7.73
N VAL A 169 24.05 6.08 -7.87
CA VAL A 169 24.30 7.40 -8.41
C VAL A 169 24.33 7.32 -9.92
N LYS A 170 23.44 8.04 -10.60
CA LYS A 170 23.40 8.13 -12.05
C LYS A 170 24.18 9.36 -12.51
N GLU A 171 25.02 9.22 -13.54
CA GLU A 171 25.80 10.35 -14.07
C GLU A 171 24.92 11.53 -14.50
N LEU A 172 23.77 11.26 -15.09
CA LEU A 172 22.80 12.28 -15.50
C LEU A 172 22.31 13.13 -14.32
N ASP A 173 22.15 12.55 -13.14
CA ASP A 173 21.70 13.27 -11.96
C ASP A 173 22.79 14.22 -11.44
N LEU A 174 24.06 13.87 -11.64
CA LEU A 174 25.21 14.71 -11.28
C LEU A 174 25.46 15.84 -12.28
N LEU A 175 25.03 15.67 -13.54
CA LEU A 175 25.17 16.66 -14.60
C LEU A 175 24.02 17.67 -14.65
N ALA A 176 23.03 17.54 -13.78
CA ALA A 176 21.95 18.51 -13.65
C ALA A 176 22.50 19.91 -13.29
N LEU A 177 21.83 20.98 -13.74
CA LEU A 177 22.23 22.38 -13.45
C LEU A 177 22.25 22.68 -11.94
N ASP A 178 21.43 21.98 -11.15
CA ASP A 178 21.36 22.05 -9.69
C ASP A 178 21.19 20.61 -9.16
N PRO A 179 22.30 19.86 -9.01
CA PRO A 179 22.23 18.48 -8.54
C PRO A 179 21.75 18.42 -7.08
N ASP A 180 20.91 17.44 -6.77
CA ASP A 180 20.46 17.17 -5.41
C ASP A 180 21.69 16.92 -4.50
N GLU A 181 21.81 17.69 -3.41
CA GLU A 181 22.90 17.59 -2.45
C GLU A 181 23.07 16.15 -1.92
N THR A 182 21.97 15.41 -1.76
CA THR A 182 22.01 14.02 -1.28
C THR A 182 22.68 13.09 -2.28
N ILE A 183 22.53 13.32 -3.58
CA ILE A 183 23.18 12.56 -4.66
C ILE A 183 24.68 12.87 -4.68
N VAL A 184 25.04 14.14 -4.54
CA VAL A 184 26.44 14.59 -4.48
C VAL A 184 27.15 14.01 -3.24
N GLU A 185 26.50 13.98 -2.09
CA GLU A 185 27.03 13.36 -0.88
C GLU A 185 27.22 11.85 -1.03
N GLU A 186 26.25 11.19 -1.68
CA GLU A 186 26.33 9.76 -1.97
C GLU A 186 27.50 9.43 -2.90
N GLN A 187 27.71 10.22 -3.96
CA GLN A 187 28.86 10.09 -4.86
C GLN A 187 30.17 10.19 -4.07
N LYS A 188 30.32 11.21 -3.24
CA LYS A 188 31.51 11.39 -2.40
C LYS A 188 31.71 10.21 -1.42
N ARG A 189 30.62 9.62 -0.94
CA ARG A 189 30.67 8.45 -0.06
C ARG A 189 31.18 7.22 -0.81
N GLN A 190 30.67 6.98 -2.03
CA GLN A 190 31.10 5.86 -2.87
C GLN A 190 32.57 5.98 -3.28
N GLU A 191 33.03 7.19 -3.63
CA GLU A 191 34.46 7.45 -3.91
C GLU A 191 35.37 7.13 -2.71
N LYS A 192 34.93 7.48 -1.47
CA LYS A 192 35.67 7.17 -0.26
C LYS A 192 35.72 5.68 0.04
N LEU A 193 34.66 4.94 -0.30
CA LEU A 193 34.59 3.49 -0.16
C LEU A 193 35.52 2.79 -1.15
N LEU A 194 35.51 3.20 -2.42
CA LEU A 194 36.35 2.62 -3.47
C LEU A 194 37.86 2.87 -3.26
N LYS A 195 38.23 3.86 -2.42
CA LYS A 195 39.63 4.09 -1.98
C LYS A 195 40.11 3.12 -0.91
N ILE A 196 39.26 2.22 -0.43
CA ILE A 196 39.63 1.20 0.56
C ILE A 196 39.93 -0.09 -0.21
N SER A 197 41.17 -0.61 -0.08
CA SER A 197 41.56 -1.86 -0.74
C SER A 197 40.61 -2.99 -0.36
N GLY A 198 40.19 -3.80 -1.33
CA GLY A 198 39.25 -4.89 -1.14
C GLY A 198 37.76 -4.50 -1.16
N VAL A 199 37.43 -3.20 -1.21
CA VAL A 199 36.03 -2.77 -1.41
C VAL A 199 35.72 -2.76 -2.92
N MET A 200 34.57 -3.33 -3.27
CA MET A 200 34.01 -3.32 -4.62
C MET A 200 32.54 -2.89 -4.56
N ILE A 201 32.12 -2.12 -5.56
CA ILE A 201 30.72 -1.72 -5.74
C ILE A 201 30.24 -2.31 -7.07
N SER A 202 29.16 -3.07 -7.00
CA SER A 202 28.53 -3.68 -8.18
C SER A 202 27.05 -3.31 -8.24
N ASP A 203 26.47 -3.34 -9.45
CA ASP A 203 25.04 -3.15 -9.62
C ASP A 203 24.27 -4.37 -9.10
N VAL A 204 23.14 -4.11 -8.48
CA VAL A 204 22.20 -5.12 -8.03
C VAL A 204 20.78 -4.68 -8.34
N GLU A 205 20.00 -5.61 -8.88
CA GLU A 205 18.58 -5.38 -9.11
C GLU A 205 17.83 -5.28 -7.77
N VAL A 206 16.94 -4.31 -7.68
CA VAL A 206 16.10 -4.07 -6.50
C VAL A 206 14.70 -3.64 -6.91
N ARG A 207 13.75 -3.70 -5.98
CA ARG A 207 12.48 -3.00 -6.11
C ARG A 207 12.73 -1.51 -5.93
N GLU A 208 12.22 -0.67 -6.85
CA GLU A 208 12.36 0.78 -6.83
C GLU A 208 10.98 1.46 -6.73
N TYR A 209 10.91 2.52 -5.95
CA TYR A 209 9.73 3.36 -5.75
C TYR A 209 10.07 4.80 -6.14
N PRO A 210 9.81 5.21 -7.39
CA PRO A 210 10.23 6.53 -7.89
C PRO A 210 9.66 7.72 -7.12
N LEU A 211 8.43 7.60 -6.61
CA LEU A 211 7.78 8.64 -5.81
C LEU A 211 8.19 8.66 -4.32
N LYS A 212 9.00 7.69 -3.88
CA LYS A 212 9.54 7.64 -2.51
C LYS A 212 8.45 7.88 -1.45
N ASP A 213 8.60 8.96 -0.66
CA ASP A 213 7.69 9.40 0.39
C ASP A 213 6.34 9.94 -0.13
N GLU A 214 6.28 10.42 -1.38
CA GLU A 214 5.08 10.99 -1.98
C GLU A 214 3.94 9.96 -2.15
N ALA A 215 4.27 8.66 -2.25
CA ALA A 215 3.30 7.59 -2.44
C ALA A 215 3.46 6.41 -1.45
N ALA A 216 4.30 6.54 -0.42
CA ALA A 216 4.67 5.44 0.47
C ALA A 216 3.46 4.75 1.13
N HIS A 217 2.51 5.51 1.64
CA HIS A 217 1.33 4.96 2.30
C HIS A 217 0.34 4.28 1.35
N LEU A 218 0.35 4.66 0.07
CA LEU A 218 -0.48 4.06 -0.97
C LEU A 218 0.19 2.81 -1.54
N VAL A 219 1.40 2.95 -2.04
CA VAL A 219 2.12 1.87 -2.73
C VAL A 219 2.63 0.83 -1.74
N GLY A 220 3.12 1.24 -0.58
CA GLY A 220 3.75 0.36 0.38
C GLY A 220 5.16 -0.03 -0.03
N TYR A 221 5.65 -1.14 0.51
CA TYR A 221 7.00 -1.65 0.23
C TYR A 221 7.08 -3.17 0.38
N VAL A 222 8.11 -3.76 -0.21
CA VAL A 222 8.48 -5.16 -0.03
C VAL A 222 9.64 -5.27 0.97
N GLN A 223 9.72 -6.41 1.65
CA GLN A 223 10.88 -6.81 2.48
C GLN A 223 11.21 -8.27 2.26
N ASN A 224 12.41 -8.68 2.66
CA ASN A 224 12.75 -10.09 2.71
C ASN A 224 11.77 -10.82 3.64
N VAL A 225 11.40 -12.03 3.27
CA VAL A 225 10.53 -12.87 4.10
C VAL A 225 11.20 -13.17 5.44
N THR A 226 10.41 -13.20 6.50
CA THR A 226 10.83 -13.63 7.83
C THR A 226 10.44 -15.09 8.05
N ALA A 227 10.92 -15.71 9.14
CA ALA A 227 10.48 -17.06 9.51
C ALA A 227 8.96 -17.14 9.72
N GLU A 228 8.36 -16.10 10.31
CA GLU A 228 6.91 -15.97 10.49
C GLU A 228 6.17 -15.88 9.13
N ASP A 229 6.71 -15.13 8.15
CA ASP A 229 6.14 -15.07 6.81
C ASP A 229 6.17 -16.45 6.13
N LEU A 230 7.26 -17.19 6.27
CA LEU A 230 7.37 -18.55 5.69
C LEU A 230 6.37 -19.52 6.30
N GLU A 231 6.17 -19.43 7.61
CA GLU A 231 5.17 -20.25 8.31
C GLU A 231 3.74 -19.90 7.86
N LYS A 232 3.42 -18.62 7.82
CA LYS A 232 2.09 -18.10 7.44
C LYS A 232 1.72 -18.41 5.99
N HIS A 233 2.72 -18.41 5.10
CA HIS A 233 2.57 -18.64 3.66
C HIS A 233 3.18 -19.98 3.21
N ALA A 234 3.14 -21.00 4.08
CA ALA A 234 3.67 -22.32 3.78
C ALA A 234 2.98 -22.91 2.53
N GLY A 235 3.78 -23.44 1.60
CA GLY A 235 3.29 -23.99 0.34
C GLY A 235 3.03 -22.97 -0.77
N GLU A 236 3.18 -21.68 -0.52
CA GLU A 236 3.01 -20.62 -1.52
C GLU A 236 4.27 -20.32 -2.34
N GLY A 237 5.33 -21.11 -2.18
CA GLY A 237 6.57 -21.03 -2.96
C GLY A 237 7.54 -19.92 -2.53
N TYR A 238 7.42 -19.41 -1.29
CA TYR A 238 8.42 -18.52 -0.70
C TYR A 238 9.63 -19.30 -0.19
N THR A 239 10.80 -18.66 -0.29
CA THR A 239 12.07 -19.12 0.25
C THR A 239 12.71 -18.04 1.11
N ASN A 240 13.76 -18.36 1.85
CA ASN A 240 14.53 -17.36 2.62
C ASN A 240 15.10 -16.21 1.77
N ALA A 241 15.21 -16.40 0.46
CA ALA A 241 15.68 -15.38 -0.49
C ALA A 241 14.55 -14.56 -1.12
N SER A 242 13.29 -14.91 -0.85
CA SER A 242 12.14 -14.23 -1.41
C SER A 242 11.88 -12.88 -0.73
N VAL A 243 11.16 -12.00 -1.45
CA VAL A 243 10.59 -10.77 -0.90
C VAL A 243 9.07 -10.89 -0.87
N ILE A 244 8.43 -10.18 0.05
CA ILE A 244 6.98 -10.14 0.22
C ILE A 244 6.51 -8.71 0.44
N GLY A 245 5.36 -8.34 -0.13
CA GLY A 245 4.71 -7.05 0.11
C GLY A 245 4.21 -6.95 1.54
N LYS A 246 4.65 -5.91 2.26
CA LYS A 246 4.34 -5.73 3.70
C LYS A 246 3.18 -4.78 3.95
N THR A 247 3.04 -3.76 3.13
CA THR A 247 2.03 -2.71 3.32
C THR A 247 1.52 -2.21 1.97
N GLY A 248 0.46 -1.39 1.98
CA GLY A 248 -0.07 -0.73 0.79
C GLY A 248 -0.45 -1.70 -0.32
N LEU A 249 -0.36 -1.24 -1.56
CA LEU A 249 -0.70 -2.02 -2.74
C LEU A 249 0.25 -3.19 -2.99
N GLU A 250 1.52 -3.09 -2.55
CA GLU A 250 2.46 -4.21 -2.58
C GLU A 250 1.93 -5.41 -1.78
N GLY A 251 1.29 -5.16 -0.64
CA GLY A 251 0.65 -6.21 0.17
C GLY A 251 -0.72 -6.64 -0.37
N VAL A 252 -1.53 -5.68 -0.83
CA VAL A 252 -2.89 -5.96 -1.35
C VAL A 252 -2.84 -6.86 -2.58
N TYR A 253 -1.91 -6.58 -3.50
CA TYR A 253 -1.74 -7.30 -4.76
C TYR A 253 -0.55 -8.26 -4.76
N GLU A 254 -0.12 -8.73 -3.58
CA GLU A 254 1.03 -9.63 -3.45
C GLU A 254 0.90 -10.86 -4.35
N LYS A 255 -0.28 -11.46 -4.40
CA LYS A 255 -0.54 -12.67 -5.18
C LYS A 255 -0.37 -12.47 -6.68
N GLU A 256 -0.84 -11.33 -7.18
CA GLU A 256 -0.74 -10.94 -8.59
C GLU A 256 0.69 -10.50 -8.95
N LEU A 257 1.32 -9.73 -8.06
CA LEU A 257 2.64 -9.14 -8.30
C LEU A 257 3.78 -10.14 -8.21
N LYS A 258 3.70 -11.14 -7.32
CA LYS A 258 4.80 -12.03 -6.98
C LYS A 258 5.23 -12.93 -8.15
N GLY A 259 4.29 -13.44 -8.97
CA GLY A 259 4.55 -14.47 -9.96
C GLY A 259 4.78 -15.86 -9.36
N GLU A 260 5.22 -16.80 -10.18
CA GLU A 260 5.55 -18.17 -9.78
C GLU A 260 6.96 -18.51 -10.28
N ASN A 261 7.85 -18.87 -9.36
CA ASN A 261 9.19 -19.29 -9.72
C ASN A 261 9.16 -20.56 -10.60
N GLY A 262 9.99 -20.56 -11.62
CA GLY A 262 10.33 -21.76 -12.37
C GLY A 262 11.36 -22.61 -11.61
N CYS A 263 11.48 -23.85 -12.01
CA CYS A 263 12.44 -24.76 -11.43
C CYS A 263 12.91 -25.77 -12.48
N LYS A 264 14.21 -26.04 -12.51
CA LYS A 264 14.83 -27.05 -13.35
C LYS A 264 15.57 -28.06 -12.48
N ILE A 265 15.31 -29.34 -12.70
CA ILE A 265 16.05 -30.46 -12.13
C ILE A 265 16.86 -31.09 -13.26
N TYR A 266 18.17 -31.25 -13.05
CA TYR A 266 19.06 -31.78 -14.07
C TYR A 266 20.22 -32.56 -13.44
N ILE A 267 20.80 -33.48 -14.24
CA ILE A 267 22.05 -34.16 -13.91
C ILE A 267 23.20 -33.27 -14.40
N ALA A 268 24.14 -32.99 -13.50
CA ALA A 268 25.40 -32.31 -13.82
C ALA A 268 26.58 -33.25 -13.65
N ASP A 269 27.58 -33.16 -14.55
CA ASP A 269 28.84 -33.91 -14.45
C ASP A 269 29.75 -33.38 -13.32
N SER A 270 30.94 -33.97 -13.19
CA SER A 270 31.96 -33.58 -12.20
C SER A 270 32.42 -32.13 -12.33
N GLU A 271 32.36 -31.54 -13.54
CA GLU A 271 32.73 -30.15 -13.83
C GLU A 271 31.54 -29.18 -13.60
N GLY A 272 30.34 -29.72 -13.31
CA GLY A 272 29.11 -28.94 -13.10
C GLY A 272 28.34 -28.63 -14.37
N LYS A 273 28.73 -29.18 -15.52
CA LYS A 273 28.03 -29.03 -16.78
C LYS A 273 26.79 -29.90 -16.82
N GLU A 274 25.71 -29.36 -17.34
CA GLU A 274 24.43 -30.08 -17.52
C GLU A 274 24.57 -31.21 -18.56
N LYS A 275 24.21 -32.42 -18.15
CA LYS A 275 24.16 -33.62 -19.01
C LYS A 275 22.74 -33.88 -19.48
N GLU A 276 21.77 -33.85 -18.58
CA GLU A 276 20.39 -34.21 -18.89
C GLU A 276 19.42 -33.43 -18.01
N GLN A 277 18.32 -32.93 -18.58
CA GLN A 277 17.22 -32.30 -17.86
C GLN A 277 16.17 -33.33 -17.48
N LEU A 278 15.89 -33.49 -16.18
CA LEU A 278 14.95 -34.46 -15.65
C LEU A 278 13.54 -33.88 -15.51
N ALA A 279 13.42 -32.64 -15.09
CA ALA A 279 12.14 -31.93 -14.97
C ALA A 279 12.31 -30.43 -15.13
N TYR A 280 11.25 -29.78 -15.58
CA TYR A 280 11.23 -28.33 -15.77
C TYR A 280 9.85 -27.74 -15.51
N LYS A 281 9.78 -26.80 -14.56
CA LYS A 281 8.61 -25.96 -14.32
C LYS A 281 8.85 -24.59 -14.92
N ILE A 282 7.97 -24.16 -15.81
CA ILE A 282 8.05 -22.85 -16.47
C ILE A 282 7.87 -21.74 -15.44
N VAL A 283 8.75 -20.73 -15.46
CA VAL A 283 8.60 -19.51 -14.70
C VAL A 283 7.39 -18.71 -15.22
N LYS A 284 6.62 -18.12 -14.31
CA LYS A 284 5.55 -17.19 -14.65
C LYS A 284 5.79 -15.88 -13.89
N ASP A 285 6.11 -14.84 -14.63
CA ASP A 285 6.30 -13.51 -14.05
C ASP A 285 5.00 -12.97 -13.44
N GLY A 286 5.13 -12.09 -12.46
CA GLY A 286 4.01 -11.40 -11.85
C GLY A 286 3.33 -10.45 -12.84
N LYS A 287 2.06 -10.18 -12.57
CA LYS A 287 1.24 -9.30 -13.42
C LYS A 287 1.46 -7.84 -13.03
N ASP A 288 1.58 -6.97 -14.01
CA ASP A 288 1.58 -5.53 -13.79
C ASP A 288 0.18 -5.07 -13.34
N ILE A 289 0.16 -4.16 -12.37
CA ILE A 289 -1.04 -3.55 -11.82
C ILE A 289 -1.08 -2.09 -12.27
N LYS A 290 -2.01 -1.76 -13.17
CA LYS A 290 -2.24 -0.37 -13.58
C LYS A 290 -3.36 0.25 -12.74
N LEU A 291 -3.10 1.44 -12.20
CA LEU A 291 -3.99 2.15 -11.29
C LEU A 291 -4.67 3.35 -11.97
N THR A 292 -5.75 3.82 -11.36
CA THR A 292 -6.41 5.09 -11.71
C THR A 292 -5.65 6.32 -11.18
N ILE A 293 -4.64 6.11 -10.34
CA ILE A 293 -3.80 7.15 -9.74
C ILE A 293 -3.11 7.99 -10.81
N ASP A 294 -3.14 9.31 -10.63
CA ASP A 294 -2.32 10.27 -11.37
C ASP A 294 -1.11 10.64 -10.53
N ALA A 295 0.08 10.24 -10.97
CA ALA A 295 1.31 10.42 -10.20
C ALA A 295 1.67 11.90 -9.99
N ASP A 296 1.32 12.80 -10.93
CA ASP A 296 1.58 14.24 -10.77
C ASP A 296 0.66 14.85 -9.73
N LEU A 297 -0.62 14.45 -9.71
CA LEU A 297 -1.58 14.89 -8.69
C LEU A 297 -1.18 14.35 -7.30
N GLN A 298 -0.78 13.08 -7.22
CA GLN A 298 -0.27 12.46 -5.99
C GLN A 298 0.91 13.23 -5.42
N ALA A 299 1.93 13.50 -6.24
CA ALA A 299 3.11 14.27 -5.86
C ALA A 299 2.76 15.72 -5.48
N GLN A 300 1.82 16.33 -6.21
CA GLN A 300 1.40 17.71 -5.95
C GLN A 300 0.68 17.85 -4.61
N LEU A 301 -0.26 16.96 -4.31
CA LEU A 301 -0.93 16.91 -3.00
C LEU A 301 0.09 16.70 -1.88
N TYR A 302 0.98 15.71 -2.04
CA TYR A 302 2.02 15.47 -1.05
C TYR A 302 2.88 16.73 -0.79
N LYS A 303 3.39 17.38 -1.83
CA LYS A 303 4.25 18.59 -1.71
C LYS A 303 3.56 19.72 -0.97
N ASN A 304 2.26 19.92 -1.18
CA ASN A 304 1.51 20.97 -0.51
C ASN A 304 1.28 20.68 0.98
N PHE A 305 1.14 19.40 1.35
CA PHE A 305 0.80 18.99 2.72
C PHE A 305 1.95 18.35 3.50
N LYS A 306 3.14 18.13 2.93
CA LYS A 306 4.24 17.35 3.52
C LYS A 306 4.70 17.77 4.91
N SER A 307 4.51 19.04 5.28
CA SER A 307 4.86 19.57 6.60
C SER A 307 3.82 19.30 7.68
N ASP A 308 2.61 18.91 7.28
CA ASP A 308 1.46 18.78 8.15
C ASP A 308 1.21 17.32 8.53
N LYS A 309 0.45 17.09 9.57
CA LYS A 309 -0.22 15.83 9.84
C LYS A 309 -1.55 15.87 9.09
N SER A 310 -1.62 15.24 7.92
CA SER A 310 -2.79 15.38 7.04
C SER A 310 -3.08 14.15 6.20
N CYS A 311 -4.25 14.15 5.58
CA CYS A 311 -4.56 13.25 4.48
C CYS A 311 -5.41 13.94 3.42
N SER A 312 -5.25 13.50 2.18
CA SER A 312 -6.05 13.95 1.03
C SER A 312 -6.45 12.78 0.16
N ILE A 313 -7.72 12.76 -0.24
CA ILE A 313 -8.27 11.86 -1.25
C ILE A 313 -8.68 12.71 -2.44
N ALA A 314 -8.22 12.36 -3.63
CA ALA A 314 -8.73 12.91 -4.87
C ALA A 314 -9.39 11.83 -5.72
N MET A 315 -10.57 12.10 -6.27
CA MET A 315 -11.28 11.17 -7.13
C MET A 315 -12.01 11.89 -8.28
N ASN A 316 -12.33 11.15 -9.31
CA ASN A 316 -13.23 11.64 -10.35
C ASN A 316 -14.67 11.51 -9.83
N PRO A 317 -15.40 12.63 -9.66
CA PRO A 317 -16.73 12.61 -9.06
C PRO A 317 -17.79 11.94 -9.95
N PHE A 318 -17.49 11.63 -11.22
CA PHE A 318 -18.42 11.06 -12.18
C PHE A 318 -18.14 9.60 -12.57
N THR A 319 -16.97 9.09 -12.22
CA THR A 319 -16.56 7.70 -12.54
C THR A 319 -16.26 6.85 -11.31
N GLY A 320 -15.94 7.46 -10.17
CA GLY A 320 -15.49 6.77 -8.97
C GLY A 320 -14.00 6.43 -8.98
N GLU A 321 -13.24 6.77 -10.04
CA GLU A 321 -11.79 6.60 -10.09
C GLU A 321 -11.11 7.38 -8.96
N VAL A 322 -10.30 6.71 -8.15
CA VAL A 322 -9.45 7.37 -7.17
C VAL A 322 -8.16 7.82 -7.85
N LEU A 323 -7.94 9.14 -7.90
CA LEU A 323 -6.86 9.78 -8.63
C LEU A 323 -5.61 10.01 -7.76
N ALA A 324 -5.78 10.19 -6.46
CA ALA A 324 -4.68 10.30 -5.49
C ALA A 324 -5.14 9.95 -4.08
N MET A 325 -4.20 9.40 -3.28
CA MET A 325 -4.38 9.11 -1.85
C MET A 325 -3.10 9.45 -1.11
N VAL A 326 -3.13 10.52 -0.36
CA VAL A 326 -1.95 11.07 0.34
C VAL A 326 -2.15 11.02 1.85
N SER A 327 -1.11 10.62 2.56
CA SER A 327 -1.00 10.73 4.02
C SER A 327 0.35 11.36 4.37
N THR A 328 0.34 12.38 5.21
CA THR A 328 1.55 13.12 5.61
C THR A 328 1.62 13.29 7.14
N PRO A 329 2.86 13.43 7.68
CA PRO A 329 4.11 13.16 7.00
C PRO A 329 4.23 11.71 6.57
N SER A 330 5.24 11.38 5.78
CA SER A 330 5.45 10.05 5.24
C SER A 330 6.92 9.62 5.38
N TYR A 331 7.32 8.55 4.71
CA TYR A 331 8.66 7.96 4.81
C TYR A 331 9.15 7.51 3.42
N ASP A 332 10.47 7.51 3.20
CA ASP A 332 11.03 6.98 1.95
C ASP A 332 10.94 5.45 1.92
N THR A 333 10.12 4.92 1.02
CA THR A 333 9.95 3.47 0.80
C THR A 333 11.23 2.78 0.37
N ASN A 334 12.09 3.44 -0.40
CA ASN A 334 13.38 2.88 -0.83
C ASN A 334 14.33 2.63 0.34
N ALA A 335 14.19 3.35 1.47
CA ALA A 335 15.00 3.09 2.66
C ALA A 335 14.81 1.68 3.23
N PHE A 336 13.61 1.10 3.08
CA PHE A 336 13.35 -0.30 3.48
C PHE A 336 14.07 -1.30 2.58
N ILE A 337 14.20 -0.99 1.29
CA ILE A 337 14.90 -1.82 0.30
C ILE A 337 16.41 -1.78 0.50
N MET A 338 16.94 -0.61 0.82
CA MET A 338 18.39 -0.39 1.03
C MET A 338 18.89 -0.86 2.40
N GLY A 339 17.98 -1.30 3.28
CA GLY A 339 18.29 -1.67 4.65
C GLY A 339 18.41 -0.45 5.57
N MET A 340 17.34 -0.18 6.30
CA MET A 340 17.26 0.93 7.24
C MET A 340 18.11 0.66 8.47
N SER A 341 18.95 1.61 8.87
CA SER A 341 19.70 1.52 10.12
C SER A 341 18.76 1.64 11.34
N LYS A 342 19.16 1.06 12.49
CA LYS A 342 18.39 1.20 13.73
C LYS A 342 18.13 2.67 14.08
N LYS A 343 19.11 3.57 13.86
CA LYS A 343 18.95 5.01 14.10
C LYS A 343 17.85 5.64 13.23
N GLN A 344 17.77 5.27 11.94
CA GLN A 344 16.72 5.74 11.03
C GLN A 344 15.35 5.20 11.46
N TRP A 345 15.28 3.92 11.80
CA TRP A 345 14.06 3.29 12.31
C TRP A 345 13.56 3.93 13.60
N ASP A 346 14.47 4.12 14.59
CA ASP A 346 14.14 4.77 15.85
C ASP A 346 13.65 6.21 15.64
N ARG A 347 14.24 6.95 14.67
CA ARG A 347 13.80 8.30 14.32
C ARG A 347 12.37 8.30 13.78
N LEU A 348 12.04 7.41 12.86
CA LEU A 348 10.69 7.29 12.30
C LEU A 348 9.65 6.93 13.38
N ASN A 349 9.98 5.99 14.26
CA ASN A 349 9.06 5.54 15.30
C ASN A 349 8.86 6.54 16.45
N LYS A 350 9.88 7.37 16.74
CA LYS A 350 9.84 8.37 17.81
C LYS A 350 9.36 9.74 17.34
N ASP A 351 9.15 9.92 16.04
CA ASP A 351 8.66 11.18 15.50
C ASP A 351 7.23 11.43 15.97
N LYS A 352 7.03 12.55 16.69
CA LYS A 352 5.72 12.96 17.21
C LYS A 352 4.68 13.20 16.11
N LYS A 353 5.12 13.47 14.88
CA LYS A 353 4.25 13.59 13.71
C LYS A 353 3.80 12.25 13.13
N GLN A 354 4.33 11.12 13.64
CA GLN A 354 3.93 9.77 13.28
C GLN A 354 3.95 9.50 11.77
N PRO A 355 5.12 9.55 11.09
CA PRO A 355 5.21 9.37 9.64
C PRO A 355 4.79 7.98 9.15
N LEU A 356 4.76 6.96 10.02
CA LEU A 356 4.30 5.61 9.69
C LEU A 356 2.77 5.45 9.81
N TYR A 357 2.07 6.45 10.37
CA TYR A 357 0.62 6.40 10.57
C TYR A 357 -0.12 6.79 9.30
N ASN A 358 -0.86 5.84 8.72
CA ASN A 358 -1.62 6.06 7.51
C ASN A 358 -2.97 6.73 7.81
N ARG A 359 -3.03 8.05 7.64
CA ARG A 359 -4.16 8.89 8.00
C ARG A 359 -5.37 8.73 7.09
N PHE A 360 -5.20 8.48 5.81
CA PHE A 360 -6.33 8.29 4.90
C PHE A 360 -7.10 6.98 5.17
N ARG A 361 -6.49 6.02 5.87
CA ARG A 361 -7.18 4.78 6.27
C ARG A 361 -8.02 4.93 7.53
N GLN A 362 -7.86 6.01 8.26
CA GLN A 362 -8.50 6.24 9.55
C GLN A 362 -9.84 6.98 9.42
N VAL A 363 -10.52 7.13 10.54
CA VAL A 363 -11.74 7.92 10.66
C VAL A 363 -11.48 9.14 11.53
N TRP A 364 -12.11 10.27 11.18
CA TRP A 364 -11.88 11.56 11.79
C TRP A 364 -13.20 12.31 11.95
N CYS A 365 -13.29 13.18 12.94
CA CYS A 365 -14.43 14.06 13.14
C CYS A 365 -14.54 15.03 11.93
N PRO A 366 -15.64 15.00 11.13
CA PRO A 366 -15.72 15.73 9.88
C PRO A 366 -16.02 17.23 10.05
N GLY A 367 -16.58 17.62 11.20
CA GLY A 367 -17.07 18.99 11.40
C GLY A 367 -18.04 19.42 10.29
N SER A 368 -18.00 20.67 9.94
CA SER A 368 -18.94 21.29 8.99
C SER A 368 -18.89 20.72 7.56
N THR A 369 -17.92 19.86 7.18
CA THR A 369 -17.99 19.15 5.90
C THR A 369 -19.11 18.12 5.88
N PHE A 370 -19.67 17.79 7.02
CA PHE A 370 -20.80 16.88 7.16
C PHE A 370 -22.17 17.56 6.92
N LYS A 371 -22.26 18.87 7.00
CA LYS A 371 -23.52 19.64 6.86
C LYS A 371 -24.28 19.39 5.54
N PRO A 372 -23.62 19.24 4.36
CA PRO A 372 -24.34 18.89 3.13
C PRO A 372 -25.02 17.51 3.22
N VAL A 373 -24.43 16.56 3.98
CA VAL A 373 -25.04 15.24 4.20
C VAL A 373 -26.29 15.37 5.04
N ILE A 374 -26.23 16.14 6.12
CA ILE A 374 -27.40 16.43 6.99
C ILE A 374 -28.48 17.19 6.24
N ALA A 375 -28.11 18.17 5.39
CA ALA A 375 -29.03 18.86 4.52
C ALA A 375 -29.79 17.88 3.60
N ALA A 376 -29.06 16.96 2.95
CA ALA A 376 -29.65 15.96 2.08
C ALA A 376 -30.60 15.01 2.82
N ILE A 377 -30.21 14.55 4.02
CA ILE A 377 -31.07 13.70 4.86
C ILE A 377 -32.35 14.45 5.24
N GLY A 378 -32.26 15.70 5.70
CA GLY A 378 -33.42 16.47 6.14
C GLY A 378 -34.38 16.84 5.00
N LEU A 379 -33.85 17.14 3.80
CA LEU A 379 -34.66 17.36 2.61
C LEU A 379 -35.32 16.05 2.10
N GLN A 380 -34.55 14.94 2.13
CA GLN A 380 -35.05 13.63 1.68
C GLN A 380 -36.13 13.06 2.61
N SER A 381 -36.04 13.30 3.91
CA SER A 381 -37.02 12.87 4.89
C SER A 381 -38.20 13.86 5.05
N GLU A 382 -38.19 14.94 4.25
CA GLU A 382 -39.18 16.03 4.33
C GLU A 382 -39.28 16.68 5.72
N ALA A 383 -38.24 16.55 6.55
CA ALA A 383 -38.16 17.16 7.88
C ALA A 383 -38.18 18.70 7.80
N PHE A 384 -37.70 19.25 6.71
CA PHE A 384 -37.72 20.66 6.35
C PHE A 384 -37.52 20.86 4.84
N THR A 385 -37.85 22.06 4.35
CA THR A 385 -37.57 22.51 2.97
C THR A 385 -36.36 23.47 2.97
N GLY A 386 -35.70 23.64 1.82
CA GLY A 386 -34.59 24.57 1.68
C GLY A 386 -34.93 26.03 1.92
N THR A 387 -36.23 26.39 1.90
CA THR A 387 -36.75 27.76 2.12
C THR A 387 -37.27 27.98 3.55
N ASP A 388 -37.33 26.95 4.37
CA ASP A 388 -37.74 27.09 5.78
C ASP A 388 -36.78 27.99 6.54
N ASN A 389 -37.32 29.05 7.12
CA ASN A 389 -36.57 30.00 7.90
C ASN A 389 -36.53 29.56 9.40
N PHE A 390 -35.36 29.17 9.87
CA PHE A 390 -35.20 28.66 11.26
C PHE A 390 -35.04 29.79 12.30
N GLY A 391 -35.04 31.03 11.88
CA GLY A 391 -34.91 32.22 12.75
C GLY A 391 -33.45 32.47 13.13
N ASN A 392 -33.14 33.76 13.43
CA ASN A 392 -31.84 34.19 13.88
C ASN A 392 -31.79 34.17 15.40
N GLU A 393 -30.98 33.27 15.97
CA GLU A 393 -30.79 33.11 17.43
C GLU A 393 -29.55 33.87 17.95
N GLY A 394 -28.93 34.69 17.10
CA GLY A 394 -27.65 35.32 17.46
C GLY A 394 -26.48 34.34 17.35
N HIS A 395 -25.47 34.50 18.18
CA HIS A 395 -24.25 33.67 18.15
C HIS A 395 -24.30 32.41 19.01
N SER A 396 -25.37 32.24 19.84
CA SER A 396 -25.47 31.14 20.78
C SER A 396 -26.94 30.75 20.96
N TRP A 397 -27.20 29.44 20.91
CA TRP A 397 -28.53 28.88 21.05
C TRP A 397 -28.52 27.63 21.91
N GLN A 398 -29.57 27.48 22.69
CA GLN A 398 -29.87 26.31 23.49
C GLN A 398 -31.36 25.99 23.27
N LYS A 399 -31.72 24.71 23.10
CA LYS A 399 -33.10 24.33 22.89
C LYS A 399 -33.99 24.69 24.08
N ASP A 400 -33.55 24.26 25.25
CA ASP A 400 -34.22 24.55 26.53
C ASP A 400 -33.28 24.22 27.71
N LYS A 401 -33.78 24.42 28.94
CA LYS A 401 -33.00 24.22 30.17
C LYS A 401 -32.59 22.77 30.45
N THR A 402 -33.14 21.77 29.76
CA THR A 402 -32.71 20.36 29.90
C THR A 402 -31.30 20.12 29.41
N TRP A 403 -30.78 21.00 28.55
CA TRP A 403 -29.40 20.96 28.04
C TRP A 403 -28.38 21.49 29.07
N GLY A 404 -28.82 21.97 30.24
CA GLY A 404 -27.93 22.49 31.29
C GLY A 404 -27.15 23.72 30.83
N THR A 405 -25.81 23.62 30.77
CA THR A 405 -24.92 24.67 30.30
C THR A 405 -24.54 24.55 28.85
N TYR A 406 -25.04 23.52 28.14
CA TYR A 406 -24.69 23.27 26.78
C TYR A 406 -25.38 24.26 25.81
N HIS A 407 -24.58 24.89 24.92
CA HIS A 407 -25.05 25.81 23.91
C HIS A 407 -24.35 25.50 22.58
N VAL A 408 -25.10 25.53 21.49
CA VAL A 408 -24.54 25.52 20.13
C VAL A 408 -24.19 26.94 19.74
N THR A 409 -23.00 27.16 19.21
CA THR A 409 -22.51 28.48 18.80
C THR A 409 -22.27 28.57 17.30
N THR A 410 -22.46 29.77 16.73
CA THR A 410 -22.15 30.08 15.35
C THR A 410 -21.33 31.36 15.23
N LEU A 411 -20.53 31.48 14.14
CA LEU A 411 -19.65 32.65 13.97
C LEU A 411 -20.35 33.86 13.36
N HIS A 412 -21.45 33.64 12.65
CA HIS A 412 -22.11 34.66 11.84
C HIS A 412 -23.61 34.75 12.17
N THR A 413 -24.16 35.95 12.07
CA THR A 413 -25.59 36.22 12.08
C THR A 413 -25.99 36.77 10.71
N TYR A 414 -27.11 36.31 10.19
CA TYR A 414 -27.60 36.65 8.85
C TYR A 414 -29.11 36.44 8.75
N SER A 415 -29.73 36.95 7.71
CA SER A 415 -31.14 36.78 7.45
C SER A 415 -31.39 36.78 5.93
N PRO A 416 -32.30 35.91 5.40
CA PRO A 416 -33.07 34.87 6.11
C PRO A 416 -32.20 33.67 6.50
N VAL A 417 -32.55 32.96 7.59
CA VAL A 417 -31.83 31.76 8.08
C VAL A 417 -32.43 30.52 7.38
N ILE A 418 -32.13 30.41 6.09
CA ILE A 418 -32.56 29.31 5.20
C ILE A 418 -31.34 28.42 4.85
N LEU A 419 -31.57 27.22 4.31
CA LEU A 419 -30.55 26.22 4.03
C LEU A 419 -29.34 26.76 3.25
N LYS A 420 -29.58 27.47 2.14
CA LYS A 420 -28.52 28.04 1.30
C LYS A 420 -27.59 28.94 2.11
N ASN A 421 -28.15 29.87 2.88
CA ASN A 421 -27.39 30.79 3.69
C ASN A 421 -26.66 30.09 4.84
N ALA A 422 -27.32 29.09 5.47
CA ALA A 422 -26.70 28.27 6.51
C ALA A 422 -25.48 27.50 6.00
N LEU A 423 -25.48 27.04 4.74
CA LEU A 423 -24.31 26.43 4.10
C LEU A 423 -23.20 27.46 3.84
N ILE A 424 -23.54 28.66 3.29
CA ILE A 424 -22.59 29.77 2.99
C ILE A 424 -21.85 30.18 4.27
N TYR A 425 -22.58 30.48 5.34
CA TYR A 425 -22.03 30.95 6.61
C TYR A 425 -21.57 29.79 7.53
N SER A 426 -21.81 28.55 7.12
CA SER A 426 -21.46 27.35 7.89
C SER A 426 -22.09 27.34 9.31
N ASP A 427 -23.38 27.65 9.42
CA ASP A 427 -24.09 27.85 10.67
C ASP A 427 -24.34 26.54 11.42
N ASN A 428 -23.79 26.42 12.64
CA ASN A 428 -24.00 25.24 13.49
C ASN A 428 -25.40 25.23 14.09
N ILE A 429 -25.96 26.41 14.43
CA ILE A 429 -27.30 26.50 15.07
C ILE A 429 -28.37 26.01 14.11
N TYR A 430 -28.31 26.43 12.83
CA TYR A 430 -29.21 25.92 11.80
C TYR A 430 -29.16 24.39 11.74
N PHE A 431 -27.96 23.82 11.65
CA PHE A 431 -27.81 22.38 11.47
C PHE A 431 -28.10 21.56 12.74
N ALA A 432 -27.90 22.12 13.92
CA ALA A 432 -28.39 21.52 15.17
C ALA A 432 -29.91 21.44 15.19
N LYS A 433 -30.62 22.53 14.84
CA LYS A 433 -32.08 22.55 14.71
C LYS A 433 -32.56 21.59 13.61
N ALA A 434 -31.86 21.52 12.48
CA ALA A 434 -32.14 20.59 11.39
C ALA A 434 -32.06 19.13 11.87
N ALA A 435 -31.01 18.77 12.61
CA ALA A 435 -30.86 17.42 13.16
C ALA A 435 -32.00 17.06 14.13
N LEU A 436 -32.39 18.01 14.99
CA LEU A 436 -33.54 17.80 15.91
C LEU A 436 -34.86 17.63 15.14
N LYS A 437 -35.06 18.33 14.02
CA LYS A 437 -36.24 18.15 13.15
C LYS A 437 -36.24 16.79 12.44
N ILE A 438 -35.09 16.31 11.99
CA ILE A 438 -34.92 14.97 11.41
C ILE A 438 -35.26 13.89 12.45
N GLY A 439 -34.82 14.07 13.68
CA GLY A 439 -35.01 13.12 14.78
C GLY A 439 -34.00 11.96 14.75
N THR A 440 -33.88 11.28 15.89
CA THR A 440 -32.86 10.25 16.12
C THR A 440 -33.03 9.05 15.20
N GLU A 441 -34.25 8.51 15.12
CA GLU A 441 -34.53 7.28 14.34
C GLU A 441 -34.23 7.47 12.85
N GLU A 442 -34.71 8.57 12.27
CA GLU A 442 -34.47 8.87 10.87
C GLU A 442 -33.01 9.18 10.58
N MET A 443 -32.31 9.87 11.47
CA MET A 443 -30.88 10.15 11.36
C MET A 443 -30.08 8.84 11.34
N GLU A 444 -30.30 7.93 12.29
CA GLU A 444 -29.64 6.64 12.38
C GLU A 444 -29.91 5.76 11.16
N ARG A 445 -31.18 5.72 10.71
CA ARG A 445 -31.60 4.98 9.50
C ARG A 445 -30.87 5.51 8.27
N SER A 446 -30.93 6.81 8.04
CA SER A 446 -30.34 7.44 6.85
C SER A 446 -28.81 7.32 6.83
N LEU A 447 -28.13 7.52 7.94
CA LEU A 447 -26.68 7.32 8.03
C LEU A 447 -26.27 5.86 7.84
N SER A 448 -27.07 4.90 8.34
CA SER A 448 -26.84 3.48 8.08
C SER A 448 -27.00 3.15 6.59
N MET A 449 -28.01 3.70 5.93
CA MET A 449 -28.22 3.55 4.49
C MET A 449 -27.08 4.17 3.66
N LEU A 450 -26.44 5.22 4.16
CA LEU A 450 -25.25 5.82 3.55
C LEU A 450 -23.96 5.02 3.81
N GLY A 451 -24.02 3.85 4.44
CA GLY A 451 -22.88 2.97 4.64
C GLY A 451 -22.09 3.21 5.92
N PHE A 452 -22.58 4.00 6.87
CA PHE A 452 -21.96 4.09 8.19
C PHE A 452 -22.06 2.76 8.93
N HIS A 453 -21.03 2.42 9.71
CA HIS A 453 -20.84 1.12 10.36
C HIS A 453 -20.78 -0.07 9.41
N SER A 454 -20.37 0.18 8.17
CA SER A 454 -20.16 -0.82 7.14
C SER A 454 -18.84 -0.59 6.42
N SER A 455 -18.28 -1.65 5.86
CA SER A 455 -17.03 -1.59 5.12
C SER A 455 -17.21 -0.85 3.79
N ILE A 456 -16.26 0.01 3.46
CA ILE A 456 -16.21 0.68 2.16
C ILE A 456 -15.78 -0.35 1.09
N PRO A 457 -16.52 -0.48 -0.04
CA PRO A 457 -16.17 -1.42 -1.10
C PRO A 457 -14.97 -0.93 -1.92
N PHE A 458 -13.78 -1.07 -1.37
CA PHE A 458 -12.54 -0.57 -1.94
C PHE A 458 -11.41 -1.60 -1.78
N GLU A 459 -10.41 -1.56 -2.65
CA GLU A 459 -9.31 -2.53 -2.68
C GLU A 459 -8.44 -2.48 -1.41
N ILE A 460 -8.27 -1.29 -0.85
CA ILE A 460 -7.54 -1.10 0.40
C ILE A 460 -8.55 -1.09 1.55
N MET A 461 -8.33 -1.90 2.56
CA MET A 461 -9.16 -1.90 3.75
C MET A 461 -9.08 -0.55 4.48
N MET A 462 -10.21 0.13 4.58
CA MET A 462 -10.38 1.41 5.25
C MET A 462 -11.11 1.23 6.58
N ALA A 463 -10.88 2.12 7.54
CA ALA A 463 -11.68 2.13 8.77
C ALA A 463 -13.13 2.54 8.45
N GLU A 464 -14.07 1.86 9.07
CA GLU A 464 -15.51 2.11 8.88
C GLU A 464 -15.90 3.45 9.52
N SER A 465 -16.61 4.28 8.75
CA SER A 465 -17.23 5.49 9.30
C SER A 465 -18.32 5.12 10.30
N LYS A 466 -18.50 5.92 11.33
CA LYS A 466 -19.50 5.70 12.36
C LYS A 466 -20.15 7.00 12.79
N PHE A 467 -21.45 6.97 13.10
CA PHE A 467 -22.18 8.10 13.63
C PHE A 467 -22.27 8.07 15.17
N SER A 468 -21.96 6.92 15.77
CA SER A 468 -21.88 6.74 17.22
C SER A 468 -21.00 5.54 17.56
N ASN A 469 -20.63 5.37 18.82
CA ASN A 469 -19.81 4.24 19.26
C ASN A 469 -20.56 2.90 19.28
N ASN A 470 -21.88 2.93 19.47
CA ASN A 470 -22.73 1.74 19.64
C ASN A 470 -23.92 1.68 18.67
N LYS A 471 -23.85 2.41 17.56
CA LYS A 471 -24.91 2.53 16.53
C LYS A 471 -26.21 3.22 17.01
N HIS A 472 -26.16 3.90 18.15
CA HIS A 472 -27.29 4.65 18.69
C HIS A 472 -26.84 6.03 19.14
N ILE A 473 -27.60 7.08 18.80
CA ILE A 473 -27.43 8.45 19.25
C ILE A 473 -28.15 8.59 20.58
N GLN A 474 -27.40 8.64 21.69
CA GLN A 474 -27.93 8.45 23.05
C GLN A 474 -28.59 9.67 23.68
N SER A 475 -28.41 10.86 23.12
CA SER A 475 -28.95 12.09 23.68
C SER A 475 -29.34 13.08 22.61
N GLU A 476 -30.25 13.98 22.99
CA GLU A 476 -30.69 15.07 22.13
C GLU A 476 -29.53 16.04 21.77
N VAL A 477 -28.64 16.31 22.76
CA VAL A 477 -27.41 17.08 22.53
C VAL A 477 -26.50 16.35 21.51
N GLY A 478 -26.32 15.03 21.64
CA GLY A 478 -25.57 14.23 20.71
C GLY A 478 -26.17 14.24 19.28
N LEU A 479 -27.50 14.25 19.17
CA LEU A 479 -28.19 14.41 17.89
C LEU A 479 -27.94 15.81 17.29
N ALA A 480 -28.04 16.86 18.09
CA ALA A 480 -27.73 18.23 17.67
C ALA A 480 -26.27 18.36 17.18
N ASP A 481 -25.31 17.76 17.90
CA ASP A 481 -23.90 17.74 17.53
C ASP A 481 -23.66 16.99 16.21
N THR A 482 -24.36 15.87 16.00
CA THR A 482 -24.34 15.12 14.73
C THR A 482 -24.72 16.02 13.54
N GLY A 483 -25.63 16.97 13.75
CA GLY A 483 -26.11 17.91 12.72
C GLY A 483 -25.01 18.74 12.07
N TYR A 484 -23.94 19.05 12.79
CA TYR A 484 -22.80 19.80 12.25
C TYR A 484 -21.47 19.02 12.28
N GLY A 485 -21.58 17.68 12.35
CA GLY A 485 -20.45 16.75 12.22
C GLY A 485 -19.52 16.71 13.42
N GLN A 486 -20.07 16.90 14.62
CA GLN A 486 -19.39 16.82 15.91
C GLN A 486 -19.93 15.62 16.72
N GLY A 487 -19.70 15.59 18.01
CA GLY A 487 -20.10 14.51 18.89
C GLY A 487 -19.34 13.22 18.61
N GLN A 488 -20.06 12.14 18.31
CA GLN A 488 -19.46 10.82 18.07
C GLN A 488 -19.28 10.49 16.57
N VAL A 489 -19.61 11.42 15.66
CA VAL A 489 -19.46 11.20 14.22
C VAL A 489 -18.00 11.16 13.84
N LEU A 490 -17.59 10.04 13.26
CA LEU A 490 -16.27 9.85 12.67
C LEU A 490 -16.41 9.34 11.25
N VAL A 491 -15.76 10.00 10.29
CA VAL A 491 -15.85 9.65 8.87
C VAL A 491 -14.49 9.34 8.28
N ASN A 492 -14.42 8.31 7.44
CA ASN A 492 -13.25 8.06 6.61
C ASN A 492 -13.25 9.07 5.45
N PRO A 493 -12.11 9.69 5.10
CA PRO A 493 -12.03 10.68 4.02
C PRO A 493 -12.50 10.16 2.65
N LEU A 494 -12.25 8.89 2.32
CA LEU A 494 -12.74 8.27 1.09
C LEU A 494 -14.26 8.10 1.13
N HIS A 495 -14.81 7.70 2.26
CA HIS A 495 -16.25 7.57 2.42
C HIS A 495 -16.96 8.92 2.23
N LEU A 496 -16.43 9.99 2.84
CA LEU A 496 -16.96 11.34 2.66
C LEU A 496 -16.90 11.75 1.18
N ALA A 497 -15.79 11.48 0.49
CA ALA A 497 -15.66 11.74 -0.93
C ALA A 497 -16.70 10.96 -1.75
N CYS A 498 -16.93 9.68 -1.46
CA CYS A 498 -17.98 8.89 -2.10
C CYS A 498 -19.37 9.50 -1.90
N ILE A 499 -19.73 9.90 -0.67
CA ILE A 499 -21.03 10.53 -0.41
C ILE A 499 -21.18 11.84 -1.21
N TYR A 500 -20.12 12.65 -1.31
CA TYR A 500 -20.15 13.89 -2.11
C TYR A 500 -20.41 13.65 -3.60
N THR A 501 -20.07 12.47 -4.15
CA THR A 501 -20.39 12.14 -5.54
C THR A 501 -21.89 12.13 -5.80
N SER A 502 -22.73 11.83 -4.79
CA SER A 502 -24.18 11.79 -4.94
C SER A 502 -24.78 13.13 -5.35
N PHE A 503 -24.15 14.24 -4.93
CA PHE A 503 -24.65 15.58 -5.25
C PHE A 503 -24.53 15.95 -6.73
N CYS A 504 -23.68 15.27 -7.50
CA CYS A 504 -23.54 15.49 -8.95
C CYS A 504 -23.88 14.26 -9.81
N ASN A 505 -24.41 13.19 -9.18
CA ASN A 505 -24.84 11.97 -9.86
C ASN A 505 -26.29 11.59 -9.52
N ASP A 506 -27.17 12.59 -9.52
CA ASP A 506 -28.63 12.41 -9.33
C ASP A 506 -28.97 11.58 -8.07
N GLY A 507 -28.18 11.75 -7.00
CA GLY A 507 -28.37 11.09 -5.70
C GLY A 507 -27.67 9.74 -5.53
N ASN A 508 -26.95 9.27 -6.53
CA ASN A 508 -26.24 7.99 -6.45
C ASN A 508 -24.82 8.17 -5.89
N VAL A 509 -24.46 7.40 -4.89
CA VAL A 509 -23.10 7.34 -4.34
C VAL A 509 -22.28 6.40 -5.20
N LEU A 510 -21.18 6.88 -5.76
CA LEU A 510 -20.32 6.08 -6.62
C LEU A 510 -19.38 5.18 -5.80
N LYS A 511 -19.15 3.98 -6.32
CA LYS A 511 -18.17 3.03 -5.80
C LYS A 511 -16.76 3.51 -6.16
N PRO A 512 -15.88 3.67 -5.17
CA PRO A 512 -14.49 4.02 -5.44
C PRO A 512 -13.73 2.80 -5.97
N TYR A 513 -12.72 3.02 -6.82
CA TYR A 513 -11.83 1.96 -7.29
C TYR A 513 -10.45 2.49 -7.69
N LEU A 514 -9.43 1.60 -7.62
CA LEU A 514 -8.03 1.87 -7.96
C LEU A 514 -7.58 1.18 -9.24
N LEU A 515 -8.11 0.00 -9.56
CA LEU A 515 -7.67 -0.72 -10.75
C LEU A 515 -8.16 0.00 -12.01
N TYR A 516 -7.21 0.41 -12.85
CA TYR A 516 -7.52 1.07 -14.13
C TYR A 516 -8.26 0.11 -15.05
N LYS A 517 -9.37 0.55 -15.58
CA LYS A 517 -10.18 -0.15 -16.59
C LYS A 517 -10.41 0.81 -17.75
N GLU A 518 -10.04 0.39 -18.94
CA GLU A 518 -10.33 1.17 -20.15
C GLU A 518 -11.83 1.26 -20.36
N ASN A 519 -12.35 2.48 -20.62
CA ASN A 519 -13.77 2.74 -20.81
C ASN A 519 -14.68 2.27 -19.64
N ALA A 520 -14.16 2.33 -18.40
CA ALA A 520 -14.94 1.97 -17.23
C ALA A 520 -16.22 2.82 -17.11
N LYS A 521 -17.33 2.14 -16.87
CA LYS A 521 -18.58 2.79 -16.47
C LYS A 521 -18.57 3.00 -14.97
N ALA A 522 -19.14 4.12 -14.51
CA ALA A 522 -19.33 4.35 -13.09
C ALA A 522 -20.19 3.23 -12.49
N GLU A 523 -19.70 2.64 -11.41
CA GLU A 523 -20.46 1.70 -10.60
C GLU A 523 -21.05 2.45 -9.40
N GLN A 524 -22.29 2.18 -9.06
CA GLN A 524 -22.94 2.74 -7.88
C GLN A 524 -22.61 1.85 -6.67
N TRP A 525 -22.16 2.46 -5.58
CA TRP A 525 -22.10 1.80 -4.29
C TRP A 525 -23.49 1.81 -3.63
N ILE A 526 -24.14 2.99 -3.64
CA ILE A 526 -25.48 3.14 -3.10
C ILE A 526 -26.32 3.84 -4.16
N SER A 527 -27.34 3.15 -4.63
CA SER A 527 -28.30 3.69 -5.59
C SER A 527 -29.34 4.52 -4.86
N GLU A 528 -29.72 5.65 -5.47
CA GLU A 528 -30.80 6.50 -4.98
C GLU A 528 -30.71 6.84 -3.48
N ALA A 529 -29.46 7.09 -3.00
CA ALA A 529 -29.23 7.53 -1.63
C ALA A 529 -30.03 8.80 -1.32
N PHE A 530 -30.19 9.66 -2.32
CA PHE A 530 -31.03 10.85 -2.32
C PHE A 530 -31.79 10.97 -3.64
N SER A 531 -32.92 11.67 -3.62
CA SER A 531 -33.59 12.02 -4.86
C SER A 531 -32.77 13.02 -5.68
N LYS A 532 -33.01 13.06 -6.98
CA LYS A 532 -32.35 14.02 -7.88
C LYS A 532 -32.57 15.47 -7.46
N SER A 533 -33.79 15.83 -7.04
CA SER A 533 -34.14 17.19 -6.59
C SER A 533 -33.35 17.56 -5.31
N VAL A 534 -33.29 16.68 -4.33
CA VAL A 534 -32.53 16.87 -3.10
C VAL A 534 -31.04 17.07 -3.40
N SER A 535 -30.45 16.21 -4.23
CA SER A 535 -29.06 16.33 -4.61
C SER A 535 -28.72 17.63 -5.32
N GLN A 536 -29.59 18.08 -6.22
CA GLN A 536 -29.45 19.35 -6.93
C GLN A 536 -29.55 20.54 -5.98
N GLU A 537 -30.48 20.54 -5.03
CA GLU A 537 -30.66 21.61 -4.08
C GLU A 537 -29.41 21.74 -3.15
N VAL A 538 -28.90 20.62 -2.64
CA VAL A 538 -27.68 20.61 -1.85
C VAL A 538 -26.48 21.07 -2.68
N LEU A 539 -26.37 20.62 -3.95
CA LEU A 539 -25.32 21.04 -4.87
C LEU A 539 -25.31 22.55 -5.08
N GLU A 540 -26.49 23.20 -5.30
CA GLU A 540 -26.59 24.66 -5.42
C GLU A 540 -26.15 25.36 -4.12
N GLY A 541 -26.48 24.79 -2.98
CA GLY A 541 -26.02 25.28 -1.68
C GLY A 541 -24.48 25.26 -1.56
N ILE A 542 -23.83 24.13 -1.86
CA ILE A 542 -22.37 24.01 -1.75
C ILE A 542 -21.62 24.72 -2.89
N LYS A 543 -22.23 24.97 -4.06
CA LYS A 543 -21.70 25.92 -5.05
C LYS A 543 -21.61 27.33 -4.45
N SER A 544 -22.64 27.74 -3.73
CA SER A 544 -22.67 29.08 -3.10
C SER A 544 -21.58 29.25 -2.04
N VAL A 545 -21.19 28.20 -1.31
CA VAL A 545 -20.07 28.23 -0.34
C VAL A 545 -18.77 28.67 -0.98
N VAL A 546 -18.55 28.34 -2.26
CA VAL A 546 -17.31 28.65 -2.99
C VAL A 546 -17.44 29.92 -3.85
N ASN A 547 -18.64 30.23 -4.36
CA ASN A 547 -18.80 31.30 -5.35
C ASN A 547 -19.45 32.58 -4.79
N ASP A 548 -20.06 32.54 -3.61
CA ASP A 548 -20.51 33.74 -2.89
C ASP A 548 -19.35 34.35 -2.11
N SER A 549 -19.21 35.68 -2.14
CA SER A 549 -18.12 36.39 -1.44
C SER A 549 -18.12 36.24 0.08
N HIS A 550 -19.26 35.88 0.68
CA HIS A 550 -19.40 35.55 2.11
C HIS A 550 -19.13 34.08 2.42
N GLY A 551 -18.97 33.25 1.39
CA GLY A 551 -18.77 31.82 1.54
C GLY A 551 -17.44 31.47 2.18
N THR A 552 -17.47 30.52 3.11
CA THR A 552 -16.25 30.06 3.83
C THR A 552 -15.20 29.44 2.92
N GLY A 553 -15.60 29.00 1.70
CA GLY A 553 -14.71 28.47 0.66
C GLY A 553 -14.33 29.48 -0.43
N TYR A 554 -14.74 30.73 -0.36
CA TYR A 554 -14.55 31.73 -1.43
C TYR A 554 -13.10 31.93 -1.85
N ALA A 555 -12.13 31.71 -0.99
CA ALA A 555 -10.70 31.83 -1.31
C ALA A 555 -10.23 30.95 -2.48
N ILE A 556 -10.99 29.88 -2.82
CA ILE A 556 -10.70 28.99 -3.95
C ILE A 556 -11.54 29.32 -5.19
N HIS A 557 -12.40 30.35 -5.12
CA HIS A 557 -13.26 30.77 -6.24
C HIS A 557 -12.45 30.98 -7.52
N ARG A 558 -13.00 30.52 -8.64
CA ARG A 558 -12.42 30.64 -9.98
C ARG A 558 -13.40 31.36 -10.91
N LYS A 559 -12.86 32.22 -11.79
CA LYS A 559 -13.66 32.94 -12.81
C LYS A 559 -13.94 32.07 -14.04
N ASP A 560 -13.07 31.10 -14.32
CA ASP A 560 -13.11 30.25 -15.50
C ASP A 560 -14.00 29.02 -15.35
N MET A 561 -14.40 28.66 -14.13
CA MET A 561 -15.28 27.52 -13.85
C MET A 561 -15.99 27.63 -12.50
N ILE A 562 -17.11 26.94 -12.38
CA ILE A 562 -17.84 26.80 -11.11
C ILE A 562 -17.22 25.64 -10.34
N LEU A 563 -16.91 25.88 -9.07
CA LEU A 563 -16.58 24.84 -8.10
C LEU A 563 -17.69 24.74 -7.05
N ALA A 564 -17.83 23.57 -6.47
CA ALA A 564 -18.71 23.32 -5.33
C ALA A 564 -17.88 22.76 -4.17
N GLY A 565 -18.20 23.10 -2.94
CA GLY A 565 -17.42 22.59 -1.82
C GLY A 565 -17.94 22.99 -0.45
N LYS A 566 -17.33 22.46 0.59
CA LYS A 566 -17.65 22.77 1.99
C LYS A 566 -16.40 22.72 2.86
N THR A 567 -16.17 23.77 3.61
CA THR A 567 -15.14 23.84 4.66
C THR A 567 -15.63 23.20 5.94
N GLY A 568 -14.70 22.66 6.72
CA GLY A 568 -15.00 22.09 8.03
C GLY A 568 -13.91 22.40 9.03
N THR A 569 -14.31 22.74 10.23
CA THR A 569 -13.43 22.78 11.41
C THR A 569 -14.08 21.92 12.47
N ALA A 570 -13.36 20.94 12.98
CA ALA A 570 -13.82 20.07 14.06
C ALA A 570 -12.94 20.28 15.28
N GLU A 571 -13.53 20.62 16.40
CA GLU A 571 -12.83 20.71 17.68
C GLU A 571 -12.62 19.32 18.25
N ILE A 572 -11.39 19.02 18.69
CA ILE A 572 -11.04 17.80 19.39
C ILE A 572 -10.68 18.19 20.82
N LYS A 573 -11.58 17.90 21.76
CA LYS A 573 -11.47 18.25 23.17
C LYS A 573 -11.79 17.03 24.04
N GLU A 574 -11.14 16.91 25.19
CA GLU A 574 -11.46 15.88 26.18
C GLU A 574 -12.77 16.18 26.94
N SER A 575 -13.09 17.47 27.05
CA SER A 575 -14.32 17.96 27.67
C SER A 575 -14.69 19.34 27.14
N GLN A 576 -15.91 19.82 27.43
CA GLN A 576 -16.34 21.17 27.04
C GLN A 576 -15.47 22.29 27.66
N SER A 577 -14.94 22.09 28.86
CA SER A 577 -14.06 23.03 29.55
C SER A 577 -12.59 22.95 29.09
N ASP A 578 -12.24 21.98 28.24
CA ASP A 578 -10.89 21.83 27.74
C ASP A 578 -10.55 22.97 26.76
N THR A 579 -9.62 23.84 27.17
CA THR A 579 -9.07 24.93 26.35
C THR A 579 -7.80 24.51 25.59
N THR A 580 -7.26 23.32 25.90
CA THR A 580 -6.01 22.80 25.33
C THR A 580 -6.24 21.96 24.08
N GLY A 581 -7.49 21.63 23.80
CA GLY A 581 -7.88 20.84 22.64
C GLY A 581 -7.41 21.45 21.31
N THR A 582 -7.26 20.61 20.31
CA THR A 582 -6.84 20.96 18.96
C THR A 582 -8.02 21.04 17.99
N GLU A 583 -7.74 21.41 16.75
CA GLU A 583 -8.74 21.48 15.68
C GLU A 583 -8.28 20.69 14.47
N LEU A 584 -9.22 19.96 13.84
CA LEU A 584 -9.06 19.40 12.50
C LEU A 584 -9.62 20.37 11.47
N GLY A 585 -8.81 20.77 10.51
CA GLY A 585 -9.26 21.54 9.36
C GLY A 585 -9.62 20.63 8.21
N TRP A 586 -10.77 20.87 7.58
CA TRP A 586 -11.24 20.09 6.45
C TRP A 586 -11.63 20.98 5.27
N PHE A 587 -11.47 20.43 4.10
CA PHE A 587 -12.07 20.99 2.90
C PHE A 587 -12.46 19.87 1.93
N ALA A 588 -13.72 19.89 1.46
CA ALA A 588 -14.19 19.08 0.36
C ALA A 588 -14.52 20.02 -0.80
N VAL A 589 -13.94 19.81 -1.97
CA VAL A 589 -14.14 20.65 -3.16
C VAL A 589 -14.24 19.80 -4.42
N MET A 590 -15.17 20.14 -5.31
CA MET A 590 -15.35 19.40 -6.56
C MET A 590 -15.76 20.27 -7.74
N THR A 591 -15.52 19.75 -8.95
CA THR A 591 -16.10 20.23 -10.19
C THR A 591 -17.48 19.61 -10.36
N PRO A 592 -18.57 20.39 -10.34
CA PRO A 592 -19.92 19.86 -10.43
C PRO A 592 -20.40 19.62 -11.87
N ASP A 593 -19.63 20.09 -12.87
CA ASP A 593 -20.01 19.94 -14.28
C ASP A 593 -19.35 18.72 -14.93
N LYS A 594 -20.18 17.78 -15.38
CA LYS A 594 -19.72 16.56 -16.07
C LYS A 594 -18.99 16.84 -17.39
N LYS A 595 -19.19 18.02 -17.99
CA LYS A 595 -18.49 18.45 -19.22
C LYS A 595 -17.07 18.94 -18.96
N ASN A 596 -16.67 19.09 -17.70
CA ASN A 596 -15.29 19.45 -17.36
C ASN A 596 -14.34 18.38 -17.88
N LYS A 597 -13.27 18.80 -18.59
CA LYS A 597 -12.27 17.89 -19.17
C LYS A 597 -11.38 17.19 -18.13
N LYS A 598 -11.29 17.77 -16.95
CA LYS A 598 -10.48 17.26 -15.82
C LYS A 598 -11.30 17.24 -14.53
N PRO A 599 -12.41 16.46 -14.50
CA PRO A 599 -13.25 16.44 -13.32
C PRO A 599 -12.47 15.93 -12.10
N ILE A 600 -12.68 16.62 -10.97
CA ILE A 600 -11.98 16.29 -9.73
C ILE A 600 -12.87 16.59 -8.52
N LEU A 601 -12.78 15.75 -7.51
CA LEU A 601 -13.27 15.94 -6.15
C LEU A 601 -12.07 15.70 -5.22
N ILE A 602 -11.73 16.67 -4.38
CA ILE A 602 -10.69 16.54 -3.36
C ILE A 602 -11.33 16.66 -1.99
N VAL A 603 -10.97 15.76 -1.08
CA VAL A 603 -11.27 15.84 0.35
C VAL A 603 -9.96 15.83 1.09
N SER A 604 -9.60 16.96 1.70
CA SER A 604 -8.38 17.12 2.49
C SER A 604 -8.69 17.38 3.97
N MET A 605 -7.89 16.80 4.85
CA MET A 605 -7.93 17.00 6.30
C MET A 605 -6.53 17.29 6.83
N VAL A 606 -6.42 18.25 7.73
CA VAL A 606 -5.18 18.60 8.44
C VAL A 606 -5.46 18.62 9.94
N GLU A 607 -4.60 17.94 10.70
CA GLU A 607 -4.60 18.00 12.18
C GLU A 607 -3.95 19.31 12.67
N ASP A 608 -4.29 19.72 13.88
CA ASP A 608 -3.64 20.82 14.62
C ASP A 608 -3.70 22.17 13.91
N VAL A 609 -4.84 22.51 13.31
CA VAL A 609 -5.01 23.79 12.59
C VAL A 609 -5.40 24.96 13.49
N LYS A 610 -5.57 24.74 14.79
CA LYS A 610 -5.87 25.79 15.76
C LYS A 610 -4.78 26.87 15.73
N GLY A 611 -5.18 28.12 15.55
CA GLY A 611 -4.25 29.26 15.51
C GLY A 611 -3.51 29.47 14.18
N ILE A 612 -3.62 28.58 13.20
CA ILE A 612 -3.00 28.72 11.88
C ILE A 612 -4.00 28.98 10.75
N GLY A 613 -5.28 29.17 11.09
CA GLY A 613 -6.32 29.58 10.15
C GLY A 613 -7.43 28.54 9.93
N GLY A 614 -7.50 27.49 10.76
CA GLY A 614 -8.57 26.50 10.70
C GLY A 614 -8.72 25.87 9.31
N SER A 615 -9.96 25.69 8.84
CA SER A 615 -10.25 25.19 7.49
C SER A 615 -9.72 26.10 6.37
N GLY A 616 -9.56 27.41 6.60
CA GLY A 616 -8.99 28.34 5.63
C GLY A 616 -7.54 28.01 5.24
N TYR A 617 -6.79 27.39 6.15
CA TYR A 617 -5.46 26.87 5.86
C TYR A 617 -5.52 25.73 4.82
N VAL A 618 -6.47 24.81 4.96
CA VAL A 618 -6.68 23.69 4.03
C VAL A 618 -7.13 24.21 2.67
N VAL A 619 -8.08 25.16 2.64
CA VAL A 619 -8.55 25.82 1.40
C VAL A 619 -7.40 26.41 0.60
N LYS A 620 -6.45 27.11 1.25
CA LYS A 620 -5.28 27.69 0.58
C LYS A 620 -4.36 26.62 -0.04
N LYS A 621 -4.20 25.48 0.63
CA LYS A 621 -3.36 24.38 0.14
C LYS A 621 -4.02 23.69 -1.05
N ASP A 622 -5.32 23.37 -0.97
CA ASP A 622 -6.06 22.77 -2.07
C ASP A 622 -6.17 23.74 -3.27
N LYS A 623 -6.26 25.06 -3.02
CA LYS A 623 -6.17 26.06 -4.09
C LYS A 623 -4.89 25.91 -4.91
N ALA A 624 -3.74 25.77 -4.26
CA ALA A 624 -2.46 25.59 -4.94
C ALA A 624 -2.42 24.29 -5.79
N VAL A 625 -3.09 23.24 -5.32
CA VAL A 625 -3.26 21.99 -6.08
C VAL A 625 -4.15 22.21 -7.31
N LEU A 626 -5.32 22.83 -7.14
CA LEU A 626 -6.25 23.08 -8.24
C LEU A 626 -5.70 24.08 -9.27
N ASP A 627 -4.96 25.09 -8.82
CA ASP A 627 -4.29 26.05 -9.72
C ASP A 627 -3.23 25.36 -10.61
N LYS A 628 -2.61 24.28 -10.13
CA LYS A 628 -1.71 23.47 -10.97
C LYS A 628 -2.49 22.49 -11.84
N TRP A 629 -3.55 21.91 -11.33
CA TRP A 629 -4.40 20.94 -12.05
C TRP A 629 -5.10 21.56 -13.26
N PHE A 630 -5.67 22.73 -13.09
CA PHE A 630 -6.40 23.46 -14.14
C PHE A 630 -5.57 24.51 -14.86
N GLY A 631 -4.46 24.96 -14.31
CA GLY A 631 -3.75 26.19 -14.65
C GLY A 631 -4.15 27.33 -13.73
N LYS A 632 -3.25 28.33 -13.58
CA LYS A 632 -3.56 29.54 -12.80
C LYS A 632 -4.71 30.31 -13.46
N ASN A 633 -5.61 30.84 -12.63
CA ASN A 633 -6.75 31.67 -13.01
C ASN A 633 -6.35 33.11 -13.24
#